data_ebcc9a1f4d484644f88a3fc1006f7c8b
#
_entry.id   ebcc9a1f4d484644f88a3fc1006f7c8b
#
_cell.length_a   1.000
_cell.length_b   1.000
_cell.length_c   1.000
_cell.angle_alpha   90.00
_cell.angle_beta   90.00
_cell.angle_gamma   90.00
#
_symmetry.space_group_name_H-M   'P 1'
#
loop_
_entity.id
_entity.type
_entity.pdbx_description
1 polymer ?
#
loop_
_entity_poly.entity_id
_entity_poly.type
_entity_poly.pdbx_seq_one_letter_code
_entity_poly.pdbx_strand_id
1 'polypeptide(L)'
;MPIKVQNRTLKPGQLNVTQKTYDNIVLQQLRELWTNYGTLDEIWFDGGYTTSLKDPITALLTELQPEAIAFNGYGVSLNSARWIGTEMGIAPDPNWSTGITNDGGDPNSSIFCPAECDTTLQNKDRWFWGVNATLRSLSELIQVYHETVGRNCLLMLDLTPDRTGLIPPAYARRYKELGDFIRSCYGTSVLPMENLISDDSLEYIQLFVSSPVTVDRSVIQEDQTYGQVIRSYIVDVKLVNTTNTHQWMIVAQGTSIGNKKIDLWQVGPLLINAVRLTITKTVDKPVIKSFTVHLCN
;
A
#
# COMPACT_ATOMS: atom_id res chain seq x y z
N MET A 1 15.75 -18.92 22.34
CA MET A 1 17.21 -18.92 22.60
C MET A 1 17.90 -18.50 21.34
N PRO A 2 18.69 -17.40 21.28
CA PRO A 2 19.30 -16.96 20.05
C PRO A 2 20.33 -17.98 19.56
N ILE A 3 20.17 -18.37 18.30
CA ILE A 3 21.03 -19.35 17.62
C ILE A 3 22.05 -18.61 16.78
N LYS A 4 23.28 -19.14 16.73
CA LYS A 4 24.35 -18.57 15.92
C LYS A 4 24.97 -19.65 15.04
N VAL A 5 25.07 -19.34 13.75
CA VAL A 5 25.68 -20.21 12.76
C VAL A 5 27.12 -19.76 12.51
N GLN A 6 28.04 -20.69 12.72
CA GLN A 6 29.48 -20.64 12.42
C GLN A 6 30.36 -19.45 12.89
N ASN A 7 31.56 -19.80 13.37
CA ASN A 7 32.80 -18.99 13.56
C ASN A 7 32.71 -17.58 14.17
N ARG A 8 31.72 -17.29 15.00
CA ARG A 8 31.68 -16.04 15.77
C ARG A 8 31.70 -16.33 17.25
N THR A 9 32.25 -15.44 18.04
CA THR A 9 32.24 -15.55 19.50
C THR A 9 30.81 -15.67 20.02
N LEU A 10 30.52 -16.76 20.76
CA LEU A 10 29.22 -16.95 21.37
C LEU A 10 29.02 -15.98 22.54
N LYS A 11 27.85 -15.38 22.60
CA LYS A 11 27.40 -14.63 23.77
C LYS A 11 26.75 -15.58 24.77
N PRO A 12 26.67 -15.24 26.08
CA PRO A 12 25.95 -16.05 27.04
C PRO A 12 24.53 -16.39 26.57
N GLY A 13 24.15 -17.65 26.64
CA GLY A 13 22.83 -18.13 26.20
C GLY A 13 22.71 -18.44 24.71
N GLN A 14 23.74 -18.28 23.90
CA GLN A 14 23.76 -18.71 22.50
C GLN A 14 24.27 -20.14 22.34
N LEU A 15 23.67 -20.86 21.40
CA LEU A 15 24.14 -22.17 20.93
C LEU A 15 24.83 -22.03 19.60
N ASN A 16 25.92 -22.77 19.41
CA ASN A 16 26.56 -22.92 18.12
C ASN A 16 25.97 -24.15 17.41
N VAL A 17 25.42 -23.92 16.20
CA VAL A 17 24.87 -24.99 15.37
C VAL A 17 25.47 -24.94 13.99
N THR A 18 25.48 -26.07 13.28
CA THR A 18 25.84 -26.09 11.86
C THR A 18 24.76 -25.44 11.02
N GLN A 19 25.11 -24.96 9.82
CA GLN A 19 24.12 -24.42 8.88
C GLN A 19 23.00 -25.44 8.62
N LYS A 20 23.33 -26.70 8.39
CA LYS A 20 22.36 -27.78 8.17
C LYS A 20 21.38 -27.93 9.35
N THR A 21 21.89 -27.87 10.59
CA THR A 21 21.03 -27.94 11.78
C THR A 21 20.10 -26.73 11.87
N TYR A 22 20.62 -25.54 11.57
CA TYR A 22 19.83 -24.31 11.52
C TYR A 22 18.74 -24.41 10.46
N ASP A 23 19.08 -24.79 9.24
CA ASP A 23 18.14 -24.93 8.12
C ASP A 23 17.02 -25.94 8.45
N ASN A 24 17.35 -27.07 9.07
CA ASN A 24 16.36 -28.06 9.51
C ASN A 24 15.38 -27.48 10.55
N ILE A 25 15.89 -26.68 11.52
CA ILE A 25 15.06 -26.03 12.53
C ILE A 25 14.10 -25.04 11.83
N VAL A 26 14.61 -24.22 10.93
CA VAL A 26 13.78 -23.25 10.18
C VAL A 26 12.69 -23.96 9.40
N LEU A 27 13.02 -25.00 8.63
CA LEU A 27 12.04 -25.75 7.84
C LEU A 27 10.98 -26.43 8.69
N GLN A 28 11.36 -26.98 9.84
CA GLN A 28 10.40 -27.55 10.79
C GLN A 28 9.44 -26.47 11.32
N GLN A 29 9.96 -25.32 11.75
CA GLN A 29 9.15 -24.21 12.25
C GLN A 29 8.21 -23.65 11.16
N LEU A 30 8.69 -23.49 9.94
CA LEU A 30 7.85 -23.06 8.81
C LEU A 30 6.73 -24.07 8.54
N ARG A 31 7.03 -25.38 8.55
CA ARG A 31 6.00 -26.42 8.40
C ARG A 31 4.94 -26.32 9.49
N GLU A 32 5.34 -26.16 10.76
CA GLU A 32 4.41 -25.99 11.88
C GLU A 32 3.53 -24.75 11.71
N LEU A 33 4.12 -23.60 11.37
CA LEU A 33 3.40 -22.34 11.18
C LEU A 33 2.43 -22.39 9.99
N TRP A 34 2.85 -23.01 8.89
CA TRP A 34 2.06 -23.04 7.65
C TRP A 34 1.03 -24.16 7.58
N THR A 35 1.05 -25.10 8.55
CA THR A 35 0.10 -26.22 8.62
C THR A 35 -0.97 -26.03 9.70
N ASN A 36 -0.59 -25.49 10.87
CA ASN A 36 -1.41 -25.58 12.09
C ASN A 36 -2.42 -24.45 12.26
N TYR A 37 -2.37 -23.38 11.46
CA TYR A 37 -3.14 -22.15 11.69
C TYR A 37 -4.07 -21.78 10.53
N GLY A 38 -4.28 -22.67 9.57
CA GLY A 38 -5.12 -22.45 8.41
C GLY A 38 -4.41 -21.73 7.26
N THR A 39 -5.21 -21.21 6.34
CA THR A 39 -4.71 -20.43 5.19
C THR A 39 -4.18 -19.09 5.64
N LEU A 40 -3.01 -18.71 5.15
CA LEU A 40 -2.38 -17.42 5.39
C LEU A 40 -2.57 -16.52 4.16
N ASP A 41 -2.98 -15.29 4.39
CA ASP A 41 -3.10 -14.29 3.32
C ASP A 41 -1.71 -13.78 2.92
N GLU A 42 -0.79 -13.65 3.89
CA GLU A 42 0.56 -13.15 3.69
C GLU A 42 1.59 -13.87 4.55
N ILE A 43 2.79 -14.03 3.99
CA ILE A 43 3.99 -14.58 4.65
C ILE A 43 5.12 -13.57 4.49
N TRP A 44 5.70 -13.15 5.60
CA TRP A 44 6.69 -12.09 5.65
C TRP A 44 8.11 -12.63 5.84
N PHE A 45 8.99 -12.40 4.86
CA PHE A 45 10.41 -12.75 4.93
C PHE A 45 11.24 -11.54 5.37
N ASP A 46 11.24 -11.25 6.66
CA ASP A 46 12.07 -10.18 7.24
C ASP A 46 13.55 -10.53 7.14
N GLY A 47 14.30 -9.71 6.38
CA GLY A 47 15.70 -9.99 6.06
C GLY A 47 15.91 -11.13 5.07
N GLY A 48 14.85 -11.71 4.52
CA GLY A 48 14.91 -12.77 3.51
C GLY A 48 15.25 -14.15 4.06
N TYR A 49 15.89 -14.98 3.24
CA TYR A 49 16.28 -16.36 3.55
C TYR A 49 17.65 -16.67 2.98
N THR A 50 18.31 -17.69 3.54
CA THR A 50 19.62 -18.15 3.04
C THR A 50 19.48 -18.93 1.74
N THR A 51 20.51 -18.92 0.91
CA THR A 51 20.50 -19.64 -0.38
C THR A 51 20.21 -21.14 -0.23
N SER A 52 20.68 -21.77 0.87
CA SER A 52 20.42 -23.19 1.18
C SER A 52 18.96 -23.49 1.47
N LEU A 53 18.17 -22.48 1.86
CA LEU A 53 16.76 -22.61 2.19
C LEU A 53 15.83 -22.31 1.00
N LYS A 54 16.32 -21.74 -0.10
CA LYS A 54 15.51 -21.30 -1.23
C LYS A 54 14.60 -22.42 -1.75
N ASP A 55 15.18 -23.51 -2.26
CA ASP A 55 14.40 -24.61 -2.85
C ASP A 55 13.49 -25.31 -1.84
N PRO A 56 13.95 -25.64 -0.59
CA PRO A 56 13.07 -26.18 0.43
C PRO A 56 11.90 -25.28 0.82
N ILE A 57 12.11 -23.96 0.93
CA ILE A 57 11.04 -22.99 1.20
C ILE A 57 10.06 -22.94 0.04
N THR A 58 10.55 -22.89 -1.20
CA THR A 58 9.69 -22.93 -2.41
C THR A 58 8.79 -24.16 -2.40
N ALA A 59 9.34 -25.34 -2.10
CA ALA A 59 8.57 -26.58 -2.02
C ALA A 59 7.50 -26.53 -0.92
N LEU A 60 7.86 -26.06 0.28
CA LEU A 60 6.93 -25.92 1.41
C LEU A 60 5.80 -24.91 1.11
N LEU A 61 6.13 -23.77 0.52
CA LEU A 61 5.16 -22.73 0.15
C LEU A 61 4.14 -23.28 -0.86
N THR A 62 4.64 -23.93 -1.90
CA THR A 62 3.80 -24.54 -2.94
C THR A 62 2.90 -25.65 -2.37
N GLU A 63 3.40 -26.45 -1.43
CA GLU A 63 2.64 -27.54 -0.79
C GLU A 63 1.57 -27.01 0.18
N LEU A 64 1.91 -26.03 1.01
CA LEU A 64 1.12 -25.69 2.21
C LEU A 64 0.35 -24.37 2.10
N GLN A 65 0.88 -23.39 1.36
CA GLN A 65 0.33 -22.04 1.27
C GLN A 65 0.47 -21.44 -0.15
N PRO A 66 -0.04 -22.12 -1.20
CA PRO A 66 0.19 -21.73 -2.60
C PRO A 66 -0.38 -20.36 -2.96
N GLU A 67 -1.42 -19.92 -2.26
CA GLU A 67 -2.12 -18.65 -2.52
C GLU A 67 -1.58 -17.48 -1.70
N ALA A 68 -0.70 -17.73 -0.71
CA ALA A 68 -0.19 -16.69 0.14
C ALA A 68 0.68 -15.70 -0.63
N ILE A 69 0.52 -14.41 -0.35
CA ILE A 69 1.43 -13.37 -0.82
C ILE A 69 2.72 -13.47 -0.01
N ALA A 70 3.85 -13.54 -0.68
CA ALA A 70 5.15 -13.62 -0.03
C ALA A 70 5.87 -12.27 -0.07
N PHE A 71 5.81 -11.51 1.02
CA PHE A 71 6.59 -10.28 1.17
C PHE A 71 8.09 -10.60 1.17
N ASN A 72 8.86 -9.90 0.34
CA ASN A 72 10.28 -10.22 0.06
C ASN A 72 10.53 -11.67 -0.38
N GLY A 73 9.50 -12.34 -0.85
CA GLY A 73 9.55 -13.74 -1.29
C GLY A 73 9.85 -13.93 -2.76
N TYR A 74 10.32 -12.89 -3.46
CA TYR A 74 10.73 -13.00 -4.85
C TYR A 74 11.83 -14.06 -5.02
N GLY A 75 11.54 -15.06 -5.81
CA GLY A 75 12.42 -16.22 -6.00
C GLY A 75 12.00 -17.49 -5.26
N VAL A 76 11.02 -17.42 -4.34
CA VAL A 76 10.37 -18.58 -3.72
C VAL A 76 8.86 -18.62 -3.96
N SER A 77 8.26 -17.51 -4.39
CA SER A 77 6.85 -17.41 -4.78
C SER A 77 6.69 -16.56 -6.03
N LEU A 78 5.66 -16.86 -6.83
CA LEU A 78 5.19 -16.00 -7.92
C LEU A 78 4.24 -14.91 -7.39
N ASN A 79 3.60 -15.13 -6.24
CA ASN A 79 2.73 -14.18 -5.55
C ASN A 79 3.56 -13.36 -4.58
N SER A 80 4.35 -12.41 -5.08
CA SER A 80 5.27 -11.66 -4.24
C SER A 80 4.87 -10.21 -4.10
N ALA A 81 5.05 -9.66 -2.90
CA ALA A 81 5.11 -8.24 -2.63
C ALA A 81 6.57 -7.83 -2.34
N ARG A 82 6.92 -6.61 -2.69
CA ARG A 82 8.26 -6.06 -2.44
C ARG A 82 8.22 -5.02 -1.32
N TRP A 83 9.31 -4.93 -0.59
CA TRP A 83 9.51 -3.84 0.36
C TRP A 83 9.79 -2.53 -0.38
N ILE A 84 9.22 -1.42 0.11
CA ILE A 84 9.42 -0.09 -0.48
C ILE A 84 10.83 0.49 -0.23
N GLY A 85 11.62 -0.11 0.68
CA GLY A 85 12.99 0.30 0.97
C GLY A 85 13.15 1.26 2.15
N THR A 86 12.07 1.59 2.85
CA THR A 86 12.09 2.47 4.02
C THR A 86 10.97 2.13 4.99
N GLU A 87 11.25 2.26 6.29
CA GLU A 87 10.28 2.07 7.39
C GLU A 87 9.55 3.37 7.79
N MET A 88 9.66 4.40 6.98
CA MET A 88 9.10 5.73 7.30
C MET A 88 7.59 5.83 7.03
N GLY A 89 7.00 4.87 6.33
CA GLY A 89 5.62 4.95 5.87
C GLY A 89 5.45 5.97 4.74
N ILE A 90 6.38 6.02 3.80
CA ILE A 90 6.38 6.92 2.65
C ILE A 90 6.74 6.12 1.41
N ALA A 91 5.83 6.07 0.44
CA ALA A 91 6.11 5.56 -0.90
C ALA A 91 6.57 6.69 -1.82
N PRO A 92 7.48 6.41 -2.77
CA PRO A 92 7.77 7.35 -3.85
C PRO A 92 6.50 7.68 -4.67
N ASP A 93 6.54 8.78 -5.40
CA ASP A 93 5.56 9.13 -6.39
C ASP A 93 6.29 9.54 -7.69
N PRO A 94 6.25 8.74 -8.73
CA PRO A 94 5.41 7.55 -8.99
C PRO A 94 5.82 6.30 -8.22
N ASN A 95 4.85 5.38 -8.02
CA ASN A 95 5.07 4.05 -7.50
C ASN A 95 4.32 3.02 -8.37
N TRP A 96 5.06 2.00 -8.84
CA TRP A 96 4.57 1.00 -9.80
C TRP A 96 4.37 -0.36 -9.10
N SER A 97 3.33 -1.07 -9.50
CA SER A 97 3.09 -2.46 -9.04
C SER A 97 3.93 -3.48 -9.79
N THR A 98 4.90 -3.04 -10.57
CA THR A 98 5.81 -3.86 -11.38
C THR A 98 7.27 -3.62 -11.03
N GLY A 99 8.12 -4.63 -11.23
CA GLY A 99 9.53 -4.60 -10.83
C GLY A 99 9.74 -5.04 -9.37
N ILE A 100 10.98 -5.43 -9.08
CA ILE A 100 11.40 -5.98 -7.78
C ILE A 100 12.36 -5.05 -7.01
N THR A 101 12.55 -3.83 -7.48
CA THR A 101 13.45 -2.85 -6.86
C THR A 101 12.83 -2.22 -5.63
N ASN A 102 13.65 -1.92 -4.63
CA ASN A 102 13.23 -1.30 -3.36
C ASN A 102 13.06 0.23 -3.49
N ASP A 103 12.44 0.67 -4.55
CA ASP A 103 12.13 2.08 -4.81
C ASP A 103 10.73 2.17 -5.44
N GLY A 104 10.46 3.10 -6.31
CA GLY A 104 9.19 3.24 -7.00
C GLY A 104 8.81 2.10 -7.97
N GLY A 105 9.57 1.02 -8.05
CA GLY A 105 9.37 -0.08 -9.00
C GLY A 105 9.81 0.26 -10.42
N ASP A 106 9.48 -0.60 -11.38
CA ASP A 106 9.85 -0.42 -12.80
C ASP A 106 8.62 -0.57 -13.69
N PRO A 107 8.14 0.50 -14.33
CA PRO A 107 6.97 0.46 -15.21
C PRO A 107 7.17 -0.39 -16.47
N ASN A 108 8.42 -0.77 -16.81
CA ASN A 108 8.74 -1.58 -17.98
C ASN A 108 8.96 -3.06 -17.62
N SER A 109 8.92 -3.42 -16.33
CA SER A 109 9.06 -4.81 -15.90
C SER A 109 7.80 -5.61 -16.20
N SER A 110 7.99 -6.84 -16.67
CA SER A 110 6.91 -7.82 -16.82
C SER A 110 6.54 -8.54 -15.51
N ILE A 111 7.28 -8.26 -14.42
CA ILE A 111 7.06 -8.91 -13.12
C ILE A 111 6.10 -8.06 -12.32
N PHE A 112 4.91 -8.61 -12.03
CA PHE A 112 3.96 -8.00 -11.09
C PHE A 112 4.43 -8.27 -9.66
N CYS A 113 4.77 -7.22 -8.92
CA CYS A 113 5.28 -7.27 -7.55
C CYS A 113 4.93 -5.95 -6.84
N PRO A 114 3.69 -5.82 -6.33
CA PRO A 114 3.23 -4.59 -5.69
C PRO A 114 4.05 -4.27 -4.46
N ALA A 115 4.12 -2.98 -4.13
CA ALA A 115 4.87 -2.50 -2.99
C ALA A 115 4.09 -2.60 -1.68
N GLU A 116 4.80 -2.95 -0.62
CA GLU A 116 4.35 -2.81 0.77
C GLU A 116 5.24 -1.81 1.50
N CYS A 117 4.58 -0.94 2.27
CA CYS A 117 5.16 0.11 3.09
C CYS A 117 4.89 -0.20 4.54
N ASP A 118 5.91 -0.48 5.29
CA ASP A 118 5.84 -0.73 6.72
C ASP A 118 6.24 0.51 7.53
N THR A 119 5.62 0.68 8.68
CA THR A 119 5.99 1.74 9.63
C THR A 119 5.38 1.50 11.01
N THR A 120 5.86 2.23 12.01
CA THR A 120 5.44 2.06 13.39
C THR A 120 4.32 3.03 13.79
N LEU A 121 3.41 2.56 14.65
CA LEU A 121 2.46 3.42 15.36
C LEU A 121 3.16 4.31 16.40
N GLN A 122 4.26 3.82 16.95
CA GLN A 122 5.06 4.53 17.94
C GLN A 122 6.03 5.51 17.28
N ASN A 123 6.32 6.61 17.95
CA ASN A 123 7.32 7.56 17.48
C ASN A 123 8.74 6.96 17.51
N LYS A 124 9.64 7.51 16.70
CA LYS A 124 11.08 7.18 16.66
C LYS A 124 11.35 5.74 16.23
N ASP A 125 10.62 5.26 15.23
CA ASP A 125 10.82 3.94 14.59
C ASP A 125 10.90 2.80 15.62
N ARG A 126 9.98 2.83 16.58
CA ARG A 126 9.97 1.88 17.66
C ARG A 126 9.00 0.73 17.37
N TRP A 127 9.55 -0.37 16.93
CA TRP A 127 8.82 -1.59 16.56
C TRP A 127 8.28 -2.38 17.77
N PHE A 128 8.94 -2.32 18.92
CA PHE A 128 8.55 -3.07 20.10
C PHE A 128 7.99 -2.15 21.19
N TRP A 129 7.02 -2.65 21.93
CA TRP A 129 6.40 -1.94 23.04
C TRP A 129 7.42 -1.41 24.06
N GLY A 130 7.15 -0.26 24.59
CA GLY A 130 7.91 0.37 25.67
C GLY A 130 7.05 1.16 26.64
N VAL A 131 7.39 1.11 27.91
CA VAL A 131 6.62 1.74 29.01
C VAL A 131 6.30 3.22 28.76
N ASN A 132 7.22 3.96 28.17
CA ASN A 132 7.09 5.41 27.91
C ASN A 132 7.11 5.73 26.41
N ALA A 133 6.68 4.81 25.56
CA ALA A 133 6.58 5.07 24.13
C ALA A 133 5.46 6.07 23.84
N THR A 134 5.77 7.09 23.06
CA THR A 134 4.78 8.04 22.54
C THR A 134 4.26 7.57 21.20
N LEU A 135 2.99 7.83 20.93
CA LEU A 135 2.37 7.48 19.65
C LEU A 135 2.48 8.65 18.67
N ARG A 136 2.56 8.33 17.38
CA ARG A 136 2.37 9.32 16.32
C ARG A 136 1.01 10.00 16.48
N SER A 137 0.94 11.28 16.17
CA SER A 137 -0.32 12.02 16.13
C SER A 137 -1.25 11.47 15.05
N LEU A 138 -2.54 11.74 15.15
CA LEU A 138 -3.49 11.36 14.10
C LEU A 138 -3.14 12.03 12.76
N SER A 139 -2.70 13.29 12.77
CA SER A 139 -2.28 14.00 11.56
C SER A 139 -1.08 13.36 10.86
N GLU A 140 -0.08 12.87 11.61
CA GLU A 140 1.05 12.12 11.05
C GLU A 140 0.60 10.79 10.43
N LEU A 141 -0.32 10.07 11.08
CA LEU A 141 -0.86 8.80 10.53
C LEU A 141 -1.73 9.03 9.30
N ILE A 142 -2.49 10.12 9.23
CA ILE A 142 -3.23 10.54 8.04
C ILE A 142 -2.26 10.83 6.89
N GLN A 143 -1.16 11.52 7.16
CA GLN A 143 -0.11 11.76 6.17
C GLN A 143 0.50 10.43 5.69
N VAL A 144 0.84 9.52 6.59
CA VAL A 144 1.30 8.17 6.25
C VAL A 144 0.31 7.47 5.33
N TYR A 145 -0.99 7.49 5.63
CA TYR A 145 -2.01 6.88 4.78
C TYR A 145 -2.02 7.47 3.36
N HIS A 146 -1.93 8.79 3.23
CA HIS A 146 -1.87 9.45 1.93
C HIS A 146 -0.57 9.15 1.17
N GLU A 147 0.55 9.05 1.87
CA GLU A 147 1.86 8.81 1.27
C GLU A 147 2.20 7.33 1.05
N THR A 148 1.35 6.41 1.51
CA THR A 148 1.45 4.97 1.25
C THR A 148 0.28 4.51 0.38
N VAL A 149 -0.91 4.34 0.97
CA VAL A 149 -2.11 3.85 0.28
C VAL A 149 -2.50 4.77 -0.87
N GLY A 150 -2.36 6.09 -0.67
CA GLY A 150 -2.60 7.09 -1.72
C GLY A 150 -1.53 7.15 -2.81
N ARG A 151 -0.45 6.38 -2.69
CA ARG A 151 0.63 6.23 -3.67
C ARG A 151 0.84 4.78 -4.08
N ASN A 152 -0.26 4.02 -4.21
CA ASN A 152 -0.22 2.63 -4.70
C ASN A 152 0.68 1.70 -3.86
N CYS A 153 0.70 1.84 -2.53
CA CYS A 153 1.45 0.99 -1.62
C CYS A 153 0.52 0.38 -0.57
N LEU A 154 0.66 -0.90 -0.26
CA LEU A 154 -0.01 -1.48 0.90
C LEU A 154 0.62 -0.90 2.16
N LEU A 155 -0.18 -0.42 3.11
CA LEU A 155 0.32 0.04 4.40
C LEU A 155 0.26 -1.08 5.44
N MET A 156 1.41 -1.50 5.93
CA MET A 156 1.54 -2.28 7.15
C MET A 156 1.92 -1.35 8.31
N LEU A 157 0.97 -1.08 9.19
CA LEU A 157 1.16 -0.24 10.37
C LEU A 157 1.30 -1.13 11.60
N ASP A 158 2.48 -1.16 12.23
CA ASP A 158 2.79 -2.00 13.37
C ASP A 158 1.86 -1.73 14.58
N LEU A 159 1.33 -2.79 15.17
CA LEU A 159 0.46 -2.76 16.35
C LEU A 159 1.04 -3.64 17.45
N THR A 160 1.84 -3.04 18.29
CA THR A 160 2.67 -3.71 19.29
C THR A 160 1.87 -4.11 20.53
N PRO A 161 1.81 -5.40 20.90
CA PRO A 161 1.28 -5.84 22.19
C PRO A 161 2.23 -5.46 23.34
N ASP A 162 1.69 -5.26 24.53
CA ASP A 162 2.49 -5.08 25.75
C ASP A 162 3.03 -6.41 26.29
N ARG A 163 3.68 -6.38 27.45
CA ARG A 163 4.27 -7.57 28.08
C ARG A 163 3.25 -8.63 28.53
N THR A 164 1.97 -8.30 28.58
CA THR A 164 0.88 -9.23 28.87
C THR A 164 0.31 -9.89 27.62
N GLY A 165 0.78 -9.49 26.43
CA GLY A 165 0.28 -9.96 25.14
C GLY A 165 -0.98 -9.23 24.67
N LEU A 166 -1.40 -8.17 25.36
CA LEU A 166 -2.57 -7.39 25.01
C LEU A 166 -2.19 -6.08 24.32
N ILE A 167 -3.05 -5.62 23.43
CA ILE A 167 -2.90 -4.30 22.79
C ILE A 167 -3.27 -3.21 23.80
N PRO A 168 -2.35 -2.27 24.10
CA PRO A 168 -2.64 -1.18 25.03
C PRO A 168 -3.84 -0.36 24.57
N PRO A 169 -4.75 0.05 25.48
CA PRO A 169 -5.95 0.81 25.10
C PRO A 169 -5.67 2.12 24.34
N ALA A 170 -4.55 2.77 24.61
CA ALA A 170 -4.15 3.97 23.88
C ALA A 170 -3.80 3.68 22.41
N TYR A 171 -3.19 2.52 22.14
CA TYR A 171 -2.84 2.07 20.77
C TYR A 171 -4.10 1.70 19.99
N ALA A 172 -4.99 0.89 20.59
CA ALA A 172 -6.27 0.55 20.00
C ALA A 172 -7.09 1.80 19.64
N ARG A 173 -7.08 2.81 20.53
CA ARG A 173 -7.76 4.09 20.31
C ARG A 173 -7.19 4.83 19.12
N ARG A 174 -5.86 4.94 19.00
CA ARG A 174 -5.21 5.62 17.87
C ARG A 174 -5.48 4.92 16.53
N TYR A 175 -5.49 3.60 16.50
CA TYR A 175 -5.92 2.84 15.32
C TYR A 175 -7.38 3.13 14.94
N LYS A 176 -8.26 3.16 15.95
CA LYS A 176 -9.66 3.50 15.72
C LYS A 176 -9.83 4.93 15.17
N GLU A 177 -9.11 5.90 15.71
CA GLU A 177 -9.11 7.30 15.22
C GLU A 177 -8.71 7.39 13.75
N LEU A 178 -7.64 6.69 13.35
CA LEU A 178 -7.24 6.61 11.94
C LEU A 178 -8.31 5.93 11.08
N GLY A 179 -8.85 4.80 11.53
CA GLY A 179 -9.91 4.09 10.82
C GLY A 179 -11.19 4.92 10.69
N ASP A 180 -11.55 5.70 11.71
CA ASP A 180 -12.70 6.60 11.68
C ASP A 180 -12.48 7.72 10.65
N PHE A 181 -11.29 8.32 10.62
CA PHE A 181 -10.92 9.30 9.59
C PHE A 181 -11.04 8.69 8.18
N ILE A 182 -10.43 7.53 7.93
CA ILE A 182 -10.47 6.88 6.61
C ILE A 182 -11.92 6.62 6.18
N ARG A 183 -12.76 6.10 7.07
CA ARG A 183 -14.17 5.84 6.76
C ARG A 183 -14.98 7.11 6.52
N SER A 184 -14.79 8.13 7.34
CA SER A 184 -15.53 9.40 7.20
C SER A 184 -15.12 10.17 5.95
N CYS A 185 -13.82 10.15 5.62
CA CYS A 185 -13.28 10.87 4.48
C CYS A 185 -13.50 10.12 3.14
N TYR A 186 -13.23 8.81 3.11
CA TYR A 186 -13.18 8.01 1.88
C TYR A 186 -14.29 6.95 1.76
N GLY A 187 -15.10 6.76 2.80
CA GLY A 187 -16.15 5.73 2.81
C GLY A 187 -17.29 6.00 1.83
N THR A 188 -17.57 7.27 1.54
CA THR A 188 -18.60 7.67 0.59
C THR A 188 -18.09 8.80 -0.28
N SER A 189 -18.23 8.65 -1.61
CA SER A 189 -17.94 9.74 -2.55
C SER A 189 -18.98 10.84 -2.41
N VAL A 190 -18.54 12.11 -2.53
CA VAL A 190 -19.44 13.26 -2.60
C VAL A 190 -20.23 13.25 -3.92
N LEU A 191 -19.70 12.58 -4.98
CA LEU A 191 -20.36 12.39 -6.26
C LEU A 191 -20.77 10.94 -6.45
N PRO A 192 -22.06 10.63 -6.69
CA PRO A 192 -22.48 9.29 -7.06
C PRO A 192 -21.92 8.91 -8.43
N MET A 193 -21.44 7.66 -8.55
CA MET A 193 -20.92 7.12 -9.82
C MET A 193 -21.97 6.99 -10.93
N GLU A 194 -23.25 7.13 -10.61
CA GLU A 194 -24.39 7.12 -11.55
C GLU A 194 -24.31 8.20 -12.62
N ASN A 195 -23.50 9.23 -12.40
CA ASN A 195 -23.29 10.34 -13.33
C ASN A 195 -22.02 10.18 -14.18
N LEU A 196 -21.47 8.96 -14.25
CA LEU A 196 -20.28 8.66 -15.02
C LEU A 196 -20.60 8.65 -16.51
N ILE A 197 -19.97 9.54 -17.27
CA ILE A 197 -19.91 9.47 -18.74
C ILE A 197 -18.50 9.06 -19.09
N SER A 198 -18.35 7.88 -19.70
CA SER A 198 -17.11 7.46 -20.35
C SER A 198 -17.27 7.64 -21.84
N ASP A 199 -16.28 8.21 -22.48
CA ASP A 199 -16.18 8.26 -23.94
C ASP A 199 -14.95 7.43 -24.34
N ASP A 200 -15.21 6.21 -24.83
CA ASP A 200 -14.15 5.29 -25.26
C ASP A 200 -13.29 5.87 -26.39
N SER A 201 -13.81 6.88 -27.12
CA SER A 201 -13.07 7.56 -28.19
C SER A 201 -12.13 8.65 -27.69
N LEU A 202 -12.33 9.15 -26.46
CA LEU A 202 -11.60 10.29 -25.88
C LEU A 202 -10.77 9.92 -24.65
N GLU A 203 -10.78 8.63 -24.23
CA GLU A 203 -10.01 8.12 -23.08
C GLU A 203 -10.19 8.95 -21.80
N TYR A 204 -11.38 9.52 -21.58
CA TYR A 204 -11.69 10.24 -20.37
C TYR A 204 -12.94 9.73 -19.65
N ILE A 205 -12.99 9.95 -18.36
CA ILE A 205 -14.12 9.71 -17.47
C ILE A 205 -14.54 11.06 -16.89
N GLN A 206 -15.80 11.43 -17.08
CA GLN A 206 -16.33 12.68 -16.58
C GLN A 206 -17.49 12.43 -15.63
N LEU A 207 -17.45 13.05 -14.44
CA LEU A 207 -18.53 13.03 -13.46
C LEU A 207 -19.21 14.41 -13.46
N PHE A 208 -20.50 14.43 -13.74
CA PHE A 208 -21.33 15.61 -13.59
C PHE A 208 -22.07 15.59 -12.25
N VAL A 209 -22.31 16.77 -11.71
CA VAL A 209 -23.13 16.94 -10.52
C VAL A 209 -24.47 17.57 -10.87
N SER A 210 -25.54 17.06 -10.25
CA SER A 210 -26.90 17.64 -10.35
C SER A 210 -27.00 18.99 -9.61
N SER A 211 -26.17 19.18 -8.59
CA SER A 211 -26.02 20.44 -7.84
C SER A 211 -24.57 20.64 -7.45
N PRO A 212 -24.08 21.88 -7.33
CA PRO A 212 -22.71 22.16 -6.98
C PRO A 212 -22.28 21.48 -5.67
N VAL A 213 -21.07 20.90 -5.64
CA VAL A 213 -20.49 20.25 -4.48
C VAL A 213 -19.10 20.81 -4.18
N THR A 214 -18.74 20.87 -2.89
CA THR A 214 -17.40 21.25 -2.47
C THR A 214 -16.55 19.99 -2.28
N VAL A 215 -15.37 19.97 -2.89
CA VAL A 215 -14.41 18.86 -2.84
C VAL A 215 -12.99 19.39 -2.80
N ASP A 216 -12.05 18.60 -2.26
CA ASP A 216 -10.64 19.01 -2.10
C ASP A 216 -9.65 17.94 -2.54
N ARG A 217 -10.15 16.77 -3.01
CA ARG A 217 -9.31 15.65 -3.44
C ARG A 217 -10.04 14.68 -4.34
N SER A 218 -9.25 13.92 -5.10
CA SER A 218 -9.70 12.81 -5.92
C SER A 218 -9.07 11.50 -5.48
N VAL A 219 -9.80 10.39 -5.67
CA VAL A 219 -9.32 9.02 -5.51
C VAL A 219 -9.54 8.26 -6.80
N ILE A 220 -8.48 7.67 -7.32
CA ILE A 220 -8.50 6.92 -8.57
C ILE A 220 -7.99 5.51 -8.28
N GLN A 221 -8.64 4.50 -8.89
CA GLN A 221 -8.19 3.11 -8.85
C GLN A 221 -8.14 2.56 -10.28
N GLU A 222 -7.01 2.00 -10.66
CA GLU A 222 -6.80 1.27 -11.90
C GLU A 222 -7.09 -0.21 -11.67
N ASP A 223 -7.76 -0.87 -12.61
CA ASP A 223 -7.86 -2.32 -12.62
C ASP A 223 -6.54 -2.90 -13.13
N GLN A 224 -5.83 -3.59 -12.26
CA GLN A 224 -4.52 -4.16 -12.56
C GLN A 224 -4.58 -5.66 -12.91
N THR A 225 -5.74 -6.21 -13.21
CA THR A 225 -5.90 -7.64 -13.57
C THR A 225 -4.95 -8.04 -14.70
N TYR A 226 -4.68 -7.13 -15.64
CA TYR A 226 -3.74 -7.33 -16.75
C TYR A 226 -2.47 -6.48 -16.65
N GLY A 227 -2.15 -6.02 -15.45
CA GLY A 227 -1.00 -5.17 -15.17
C GLY A 227 -1.36 -3.70 -14.98
N GLN A 228 -0.40 -2.93 -14.52
CA GLN A 228 -0.53 -1.47 -14.40
C GLN A 228 -0.13 -0.83 -15.73
N VAL A 229 -1.08 -0.25 -16.46
CA VAL A 229 -0.87 0.20 -17.86
C VAL A 229 -0.89 1.71 -18.03
N ILE A 230 -1.49 2.46 -17.11
CA ILE A 230 -1.56 3.93 -17.18
C ILE A 230 -0.18 4.54 -16.88
N ARG A 231 0.24 5.49 -17.73
CA ARG A 231 1.55 6.16 -17.66
C ARG A 231 1.47 7.67 -17.45
N SER A 232 0.28 8.25 -17.62
CA SER A 232 0.01 9.66 -17.30
C SER A 232 -1.48 9.95 -17.29
N TYR A 233 -1.90 10.83 -16.38
CA TYR A 233 -3.28 11.27 -16.25
C TYR A 233 -3.36 12.72 -15.79
N ILE A 234 -4.54 13.34 -16.01
CA ILE A 234 -4.89 14.67 -15.52
C ILE A 234 -6.27 14.59 -14.87
N VAL A 235 -6.45 15.28 -13.75
CA VAL A 235 -7.75 15.57 -13.15
C VAL A 235 -8.01 17.06 -13.28
N ASP A 236 -9.14 17.41 -13.87
CA ASP A 236 -9.58 18.79 -14.01
C ASP A 236 -11.05 18.97 -13.60
N VAL A 237 -11.42 20.18 -13.24
CA VAL A 237 -12.74 20.52 -12.71
C VAL A 237 -13.36 21.69 -13.42
N LYS A 238 -14.71 21.77 -13.43
CA LYS A 238 -15.47 22.96 -13.76
C LYS A 238 -15.94 23.64 -12.47
N LEU A 239 -15.49 24.87 -12.27
CA LEU A 239 -15.91 25.69 -11.14
C LEU A 239 -17.32 26.26 -11.34
N VAL A 240 -18.04 26.42 -10.23
CA VAL A 240 -19.25 27.25 -10.17
C VAL A 240 -18.85 28.72 -10.27
N ASN A 241 -19.64 29.54 -10.96
CA ASN A 241 -19.45 31.00 -11.04
C ASN A 241 -18.22 31.49 -11.82
N THR A 242 -17.72 30.74 -12.77
CA THR A 242 -16.79 31.28 -13.76
C THR A 242 -17.57 31.91 -14.89
N THR A 243 -17.19 33.13 -15.34
CA THR A 243 -17.76 33.83 -16.51
C THR A 243 -17.53 33.03 -17.78
N ASN A 244 -16.58 32.09 -17.78
CA ASN A 244 -16.30 31.17 -18.88
C ASN A 244 -16.72 29.74 -18.47
N THR A 245 -17.99 29.39 -18.76
CA THR A 245 -18.58 28.06 -18.42
C THR A 245 -17.94 26.87 -19.13
N HIS A 246 -17.01 27.11 -20.07
CA HIS A 246 -16.30 26.04 -20.81
C HIS A 246 -14.88 25.78 -20.32
N GLN A 247 -14.39 26.55 -19.36
CA GLN A 247 -13.00 26.41 -18.89
C GLN A 247 -12.89 25.30 -17.82
N TRP A 248 -12.04 24.34 -18.11
CA TRP A 248 -11.57 23.33 -17.16
C TRP A 248 -10.31 23.82 -16.45
N MET A 249 -10.23 23.58 -15.13
CA MET A 249 -9.07 23.89 -14.32
C MET A 249 -8.40 22.59 -13.86
N ILE A 250 -7.14 22.41 -14.17
CA ILE A 250 -6.35 21.26 -13.70
C ILE A 250 -6.15 21.39 -12.19
N VAL A 251 -6.48 20.34 -11.44
CA VAL A 251 -6.34 20.25 -9.97
C VAL A 251 -5.35 19.18 -9.54
N ALA A 252 -5.12 18.17 -10.38
CA ALA A 252 -4.11 17.16 -10.17
C ALA A 252 -3.60 16.58 -11.48
N GLN A 253 -2.39 16.03 -11.47
CA GLN A 253 -1.81 15.26 -12.56
C GLN A 253 -0.76 14.30 -12.02
N GLY A 254 -0.54 13.18 -12.70
CA GLY A 254 0.42 12.18 -12.27
C GLY A 254 0.80 11.21 -13.37
N THR A 255 1.70 10.29 -13.01
CA THR A 255 2.25 9.28 -13.93
C THR A 255 1.86 7.86 -13.57
N SER A 256 1.48 7.58 -12.32
CA SER A 256 1.05 6.25 -11.87
C SER A 256 -0.27 6.35 -11.09
N ILE A 257 -1.16 5.40 -11.31
CA ILE A 257 -2.39 5.25 -10.54
C ILE A 257 -2.29 3.97 -9.69
N GLY A 258 -2.29 2.82 -10.31
CA GLY A 258 -2.24 1.52 -9.64
C GLY A 258 -3.49 1.22 -8.82
N ASN A 259 -3.34 0.43 -7.75
CA ASN A 259 -4.47 0.01 -6.93
C ASN A 259 -5.22 1.19 -6.27
N LYS A 260 -4.51 2.24 -5.86
CA LYS A 260 -5.12 3.47 -5.35
C LYS A 260 -4.18 4.66 -5.46
N LYS A 261 -4.69 5.74 -6.04
CA LYS A 261 -4.08 7.06 -6.04
C LYS A 261 -5.00 8.05 -5.34
N ILE A 262 -4.46 8.79 -4.38
CA ILE A 262 -5.16 9.91 -3.71
C ILE A 262 -4.42 11.18 -4.06
N ASP A 263 -5.09 12.07 -4.79
CA ASP A 263 -4.57 13.39 -5.13
C ASP A 263 -5.21 14.44 -4.20
N LEU A 264 -4.41 15.01 -3.31
CA LEU A 264 -4.79 16.15 -2.48
C LEU A 264 -4.59 17.43 -3.30
N TRP A 265 -5.67 18.20 -3.52
CA TRP A 265 -5.60 19.37 -4.37
C TRP A 265 -4.93 20.54 -3.67
N GLN A 266 -3.81 21.01 -4.21
CA GLN A 266 -3.01 22.09 -3.61
C GLN A 266 -3.75 23.42 -3.54
N VAL A 267 -4.77 23.59 -4.37
CA VAL A 267 -5.62 24.78 -4.40
C VAL A 267 -6.67 24.80 -3.28
N GLY A 268 -6.76 23.73 -2.48
CA GLY A 268 -7.74 23.57 -1.41
C GLY A 268 -9.16 23.21 -1.91
N PRO A 269 -10.18 23.34 -1.04
CA PRO A 269 -11.55 23.02 -1.37
C PRO A 269 -12.12 23.90 -2.47
N LEU A 270 -12.77 23.30 -3.44
CA LEU A 270 -13.38 23.96 -4.60
C LEU A 270 -14.86 23.60 -4.72
N LEU A 271 -15.71 24.58 -5.01
CA LEU A 271 -17.10 24.35 -5.37
C LEU A 271 -17.20 24.11 -6.88
N ILE A 272 -17.57 22.89 -7.27
CA ILE A 272 -17.50 22.39 -8.64
C ILE A 272 -18.86 21.95 -9.19
N ASN A 273 -19.01 22.00 -10.53
CA ASN A 273 -20.13 21.45 -11.28
C ASN A 273 -19.78 20.12 -11.96
N ALA A 274 -18.51 19.86 -12.23
CA ALA A 274 -18.03 18.63 -12.84
C ALA A 274 -16.56 18.40 -12.50
N VAL A 275 -16.15 17.14 -12.54
CA VAL A 275 -14.76 16.70 -12.49
C VAL A 275 -14.50 15.72 -13.62
N ARG A 276 -13.29 15.75 -14.18
CA ARG A 276 -12.88 14.85 -15.27
C ARG A 276 -11.53 14.26 -14.98
N LEU A 277 -11.42 12.95 -15.23
CA LEU A 277 -10.17 12.20 -15.31
C LEU A 277 -9.87 11.94 -16.77
N THR A 278 -8.72 12.38 -17.25
CA THR A 278 -8.22 12.13 -18.60
C THR A 278 -6.95 11.29 -18.51
N ILE A 279 -6.94 10.14 -19.19
CA ILE A 279 -5.74 9.32 -19.35
C ILE A 279 -4.97 9.85 -20.54
N THR A 280 -3.80 10.44 -20.30
CA THR A 280 -3.01 11.12 -21.34
C THR A 280 -1.92 10.24 -21.95
N LYS A 281 -1.56 9.14 -21.27
CA LYS A 281 -0.61 8.15 -21.78
C LYS A 281 -0.85 6.79 -21.15
N THR A 282 -0.85 5.77 -21.99
CA THR A 282 -0.98 4.36 -21.57
C THR A 282 -0.10 3.46 -22.45
N VAL A 283 0.19 2.25 -21.99
CA VAL A 283 0.94 1.22 -22.75
C VAL A 283 0.03 0.09 -23.26
N ASP A 284 -1.20 0.02 -22.75
CA ASP A 284 -2.25 -0.91 -23.17
C ASP A 284 -3.60 -0.28 -22.84
N LYS A 285 -4.72 -0.97 -23.12
CA LYS A 285 -6.07 -0.48 -22.85
C LYS A 285 -6.26 -0.21 -21.34
N PRO A 286 -6.46 1.05 -20.92
CA PRO A 286 -6.65 1.37 -19.52
C PRO A 286 -8.05 0.95 -19.04
N VAL A 287 -8.14 0.45 -17.82
CA VAL A 287 -9.41 0.18 -17.14
C VAL A 287 -9.41 0.88 -15.79
N ILE A 288 -10.30 1.85 -15.63
CA ILE A 288 -10.50 2.52 -14.34
C ILE A 288 -11.54 1.77 -13.54
N LYS A 289 -11.10 1.21 -12.42
CA LYS A 289 -11.97 0.49 -11.47
C LYS A 289 -12.88 1.45 -10.70
N SER A 290 -12.35 2.60 -10.30
CA SER A 290 -13.15 3.65 -9.66
C SER A 290 -12.50 5.02 -9.79
N PHE A 291 -13.35 6.07 -9.87
CA PHE A 291 -12.96 7.46 -9.79
C PHE A 291 -13.95 8.18 -8.88
N THR A 292 -13.48 8.76 -7.79
CA THR A 292 -14.32 9.43 -6.78
C THR A 292 -13.68 10.72 -6.31
N VAL A 293 -14.49 11.63 -5.78
CA VAL A 293 -14.05 12.89 -5.18
C VAL A 293 -14.61 13.06 -3.78
N HIS A 294 -13.86 13.72 -2.92
CA HIS A 294 -14.16 13.81 -1.51
C HIS A 294 -13.88 15.20 -0.95
N LEU A 295 -14.51 15.50 0.17
CA LEU A 295 -14.19 16.60 1.05
C LEU A 295 -13.87 16.01 2.44
N CYS A 296 -12.70 16.30 2.96
CA CYS A 296 -12.30 15.83 4.28
C CYS A 296 -12.01 17.02 5.20
N ASN A 297 -12.76 17.07 6.28
CA ASN A 297 -12.64 18.09 7.32
C ASN A 297 -11.60 17.68 8.38
#